data_ed6fe8da9a35c98a117ca00867a1f4d9
#
_entry.id   ed6fe8da9a35c98a117ca00867a1f4d9
#
_cell.length_a   1.000
_cell.length_b   1.000
_cell.length_c   1.000
_cell.angle_alpha   90.00
_cell.angle_beta   90.00
_cell.angle_gamma   90.00
#
_symmetry.space_group_name_H-M   'P 1'
#
loop_
_entity.id
_entity.type
_entity.pdbx_description
1 polymer ?
#
loop_
_entity_poly.entity_id
_entity_poly.type
_entity_poly.pdbx_seq_one_letter_code
_entity_poly.pdbx_strand_id
1 'polypeptide(L)'
;MDAPSDAFLWVKALHIIAVVCWFAALFFLPRLYVYHAMSEDTLSHQRFEIMERKLYRGIMWPSMIATLITAHFLVDWGDATRNYHDALWFYLKVALVGLLVIYHLVCGYYRQKLIGNAHYKSHKFWRFFNEMPTVLLLAIVILVVVKPQF
;
A
#
# COMPACT_ATOMS: atom_id res chain seq x y z
N MET A 1 17.95 18.01 22.16
CA MET A 1 16.97 17.60 21.16
C MET A 1 15.58 17.90 21.69
N ASP A 2 14.86 18.78 21.02
CA ASP A 2 13.54 19.16 21.50
C ASP A 2 12.55 18.01 21.31
N ALA A 3 11.58 17.90 22.22
CA ALA A 3 10.51 16.93 22.11
C ALA A 3 9.67 17.24 20.84
N PRO A 4 9.17 16.20 20.13
CA PRO A 4 8.27 16.45 19.01
C PRO A 4 7.05 17.25 19.47
N SER A 5 6.58 18.16 18.62
CA SER A 5 5.37 18.90 18.91
C SER A 5 4.15 17.96 18.94
N ASP A 6 3.09 18.36 19.67
CA ASP A 6 1.86 17.58 19.69
C ASP A 6 1.29 17.40 18.28
N ALA A 7 1.37 18.43 17.45
CA ALA A 7 0.93 18.35 16.06
C ALA A 7 1.68 17.28 15.28
N PHE A 8 3.01 17.20 15.47
CA PHE A 8 3.83 16.16 14.83
C PHE A 8 3.39 14.77 15.26
N LEU A 9 3.14 14.58 16.55
CA LEU A 9 2.70 13.28 17.08
C LEU A 9 1.33 12.87 16.55
N TRP A 10 0.40 13.80 16.42
CA TRP A 10 -0.91 13.54 15.84
C TRP A 10 -0.82 13.16 14.36
N VAL A 11 -0.01 13.88 13.58
CA VAL A 11 0.18 13.55 12.17
C VAL A 11 0.88 12.19 12.03
N LYS A 12 1.84 11.88 12.90
CA LYS A 12 2.50 10.58 12.92
C LYS A 12 1.50 9.46 13.20
N ALA A 13 0.57 9.66 14.14
CA ALA A 13 -0.48 8.69 14.45
C ALA A 13 -1.39 8.48 13.23
N LEU A 14 -1.83 9.56 12.59
CA LEU A 14 -2.64 9.47 11.38
C LEU A 14 -1.90 8.77 10.24
N HIS A 15 -0.60 9.03 10.11
CA HIS A 15 0.24 8.37 9.11
C HIS A 15 0.29 6.86 9.33
N ILE A 16 0.49 6.42 10.56
CA ILE A 16 0.53 4.99 10.90
C ILE A 16 -0.83 4.35 10.59
N ILE A 17 -1.94 5.01 10.96
CA ILE A 17 -3.28 4.51 10.66
C ILE A 17 -3.49 4.37 9.14
N ALA A 18 -3.11 5.38 8.39
CA ALA A 18 -3.25 5.37 6.92
C ALA A 18 -2.41 4.26 6.30
N VAL A 19 -1.18 4.07 6.77
CA VAL A 19 -0.29 3.00 6.29
C VAL A 19 -0.90 1.62 6.55
N VAL A 20 -1.44 1.40 7.76
CA VAL A 20 -2.09 0.12 8.11
C VAL A 20 -3.29 -0.14 7.20
N CYS A 21 -4.13 0.87 6.98
CA CYS A 21 -5.29 0.73 6.09
C CYS A 21 -4.87 0.43 4.66
N TRP A 22 -3.86 1.13 4.15
CA TRP A 22 -3.38 0.94 2.79
C TRP A 22 -2.80 -0.46 2.60
N PHE A 23 -1.92 -0.91 3.50
CA PHE A 23 -1.35 -2.25 3.42
C PHE A 23 -2.41 -3.34 3.60
N ALA A 24 -3.37 -3.16 4.50
CA ALA A 24 -4.45 -4.11 4.65
C ALA A 24 -5.22 -4.29 3.34
N ALA A 25 -5.52 -3.20 2.65
CA ALA A 25 -6.21 -3.24 1.36
C ALA A 25 -5.31 -3.83 0.27
N LEU A 26 -4.02 -3.49 0.25
CA LEU A 26 -3.05 -4.07 -0.70
C LEU A 26 -2.89 -5.57 -0.53
N PHE A 27 -3.00 -6.09 0.69
CA PHE A 27 -2.98 -7.53 0.95
C PHE A 27 -4.30 -8.20 0.56
N PHE A 28 -5.41 -7.51 0.76
CA PHE A 28 -6.73 -8.12 0.57
C PHE A 28 -7.17 -8.13 -0.89
N LEU A 29 -6.91 -7.07 -1.64
CA LEU A 29 -7.39 -6.95 -3.02
C LEU A 29 -6.87 -8.07 -3.94
N PRO A 30 -5.56 -8.38 -3.97
CA PRO A 30 -5.08 -9.51 -4.80
C PRO A 30 -5.63 -10.85 -4.33
N ARG A 31 -5.92 -11.01 -3.05
CA ARG A 31 -6.57 -12.22 -2.53
C ARG A 31 -7.98 -12.36 -3.08
N LEU A 32 -8.71 -11.26 -3.20
CA LEU A 32 -10.01 -11.27 -3.88
C LEU A 32 -9.87 -11.71 -5.34
N TYR A 33 -8.80 -11.31 -6.02
CA TYR A 33 -8.53 -11.73 -7.39
C TYR A 33 -8.29 -13.25 -7.47
N VAL A 34 -7.62 -13.84 -6.48
CA VAL A 34 -7.44 -15.29 -6.41
C VAL A 34 -8.80 -15.99 -6.36
N TYR A 35 -9.67 -15.56 -5.46
CA TYR A 35 -11.00 -16.17 -5.31
C TYR A 35 -11.89 -15.87 -6.51
N HIS A 36 -11.79 -14.67 -7.08
CA HIS A 36 -12.53 -14.32 -8.29
C HIS A 36 -12.15 -15.25 -9.45
N ALA A 37 -10.85 -15.52 -9.62
CA ALA A 37 -10.37 -16.44 -10.65
C ALA A 37 -10.79 -17.89 -10.41
N MET A 38 -11.00 -18.29 -9.16
CA MET A 38 -11.45 -19.64 -8.80
C MET A 38 -12.94 -19.82 -8.89
N SER A 39 -13.74 -18.76 -8.90
CA SER A 39 -15.18 -18.82 -8.96
C SER A 39 -15.65 -19.12 -10.39
N GLU A 40 -16.77 -19.82 -10.51
CA GLU A 40 -17.31 -20.25 -11.83
C GLU A 40 -18.70 -19.71 -12.10
N ASP A 41 -19.45 -19.31 -11.07
CA ASP A 41 -20.83 -18.83 -11.23
C ASP A 41 -20.88 -17.31 -11.37
N THR A 42 -21.88 -16.85 -12.14
CA THR A 42 -22.06 -15.42 -12.44
C THR A 42 -22.32 -14.59 -11.18
N LEU A 43 -23.06 -15.12 -10.22
CA LEU A 43 -23.37 -14.40 -8.98
C LEU A 43 -22.09 -14.12 -8.17
N SER A 44 -21.21 -15.11 -8.05
CA SER A 44 -19.92 -14.93 -7.37
C SER A 44 -19.04 -13.91 -8.09
N HIS A 45 -18.97 -13.98 -9.42
CA HIS A 45 -18.21 -12.99 -10.23
C HIS A 45 -18.70 -11.57 -9.96
N GLN A 46 -19.99 -11.35 -9.94
CA GLN A 46 -20.58 -10.04 -9.69
C GLN A 46 -20.27 -9.55 -8.27
N ARG A 47 -20.34 -10.43 -7.28
CA ARG A 47 -20.02 -10.09 -5.90
C ARG A 47 -18.56 -9.70 -5.74
N PHE A 48 -17.65 -10.45 -6.35
CA PHE A 48 -16.21 -10.12 -6.30
C PHE A 48 -15.93 -8.80 -7.00
N GLU A 49 -16.55 -8.52 -8.12
CA GLU A 49 -16.40 -7.24 -8.82
C GLU A 49 -16.82 -6.07 -7.94
N ILE A 50 -17.94 -6.21 -7.20
CA ILE A 50 -18.42 -5.18 -6.28
C ILE A 50 -17.44 -5.00 -5.11
N MET A 51 -16.99 -6.11 -4.51
CA MET A 51 -16.05 -6.07 -3.37
C MET A 51 -14.73 -5.43 -3.77
N GLU A 52 -14.19 -5.81 -4.92
CA GLU A 52 -12.95 -5.27 -5.45
C GLU A 52 -13.06 -3.75 -5.71
N ARG A 53 -14.17 -3.33 -6.31
CA ARG A 53 -14.41 -1.91 -6.58
C ARG A 53 -14.51 -1.09 -5.29
N LYS A 54 -15.28 -1.59 -4.31
CA LYS A 54 -15.46 -0.88 -3.03
C LYS A 54 -14.15 -0.81 -2.26
N LEU A 55 -13.39 -1.89 -2.26
CA LEU A 55 -12.08 -1.91 -1.58
C LEU A 55 -11.11 -0.94 -2.25
N TYR A 56 -10.99 -0.99 -3.57
CA TYR A 56 -10.06 -0.18 -4.32
C TYR A 56 -10.38 1.32 -4.21
N ARG A 57 -11.65 1.68 -4.44
CA ARG A 57 -12.07 3.09 -4.43
C ARG A 57 -12.32 3.63 -3.03
N GLY A 58 -12.79 2.79 -2.10
CA GLY A 58 -13.22 3.21 -0.77
C GLY A 58 -12.12 3.19 0.28
N ILE A 59 -11.15 2.30 0.14
CA ILE A 59 -10.07 2.13 1.14
C ILE A 59 -8.71 2.40 0.54
N MET A 60 -8.36 1.77 -0.59
CA MET A 60 -7.01 1.88 -1.15
C MET A 60 -6.66 3.31 -1.55
N TRP A 61 -7.50 3.97 -2.35
CA TRP A 61 -7.21 5.33 -2.80
C TRP A 61 -7.16 6.33 -1.64
N PRO A 62 -8.18 6.40 -0.75
CA PRO A 62 -8.11 7.34 0.38
C PRO A 62 -6.93 7.09 1.30
N SER A 63 -6.62 5.84 1.60
CA SER A 63 -5.51 5.51 2.50
C SER A 63 -4.15 5.79 1.86
N MET A 64 -3.99 5.53 0.56
CA MET A 64 -2.76 5.90 -0.15
C MET A 64 -2.54 7.40 -0.13
N ILE A 65 -3.58 8.17 -0.47
CA ILE A 65 -3.49 9.64 -0.48
C ILE A 65 -3.15 10.15 0.91
N ALA A 66 -3.84 9.66 1.95
CA ALA A 66 -3.56 10.06 3.33
C ALA A 66 -2.14 9.69 3.75
N THR A 67 -1.65 8.52 3.34
CA THR A 67 -0.28 8.08 3.63
C THR A 67 0.73 9.03 3.02
N LEU A 68 0.57 9.39 1.75
CA LEU A 68 1.51 10.26 1.05
C LEU A 68 1.48 11.69 1.59
N ILE A 69 0.31 12.21 1.91
CA ILE A 69 0.18 13.57 2.49
C ILE A 69 0.82 13.63 3.87
N THR A 70 0.50 12.67 4.73
CA THR A 70 1.07 12.65 6.08
C THR A 70 2.57 12.40 6.04
N ALA A 71 3.06 11.57 5.13
CA ALA A 71 4.48 11.33 4.93
C ALA A 71 5.21 12.63 4.57
N HIS A 72 4.63 13.43 3.68
CA HIS A 72 5.21 14.71 3.29
C HIS A 72 5.37 15.65 4.49
N PHE A 73 4.32 15.81 5.31
CA PHE A 73 4.38 16.64 6.51
C PHE A 73 5.42 16.10 7.51
N LEU A 74 5.49 14.79 7.70
CA LEU A 74 6.46 14.19 8.62
C LEU A 74 7.89 14.40 8.16
N VAL A 75 8.15 14.34 6.86
CA VAL A 75 9.49 14.59 6.30
C VAL A 75 9.88 16.04 6.52
N ASP A 76 9.00 16.98 6.18
CA ASP A 76 9.30 18.40 6.35
C ASP A 76 9.60 18.75 7.82
N TRP A 77 8.79 18.27 8.75
CA TRP A 77 8.98 18.53 10.17
C TRP A 77 10.15 17.73 10.74
N GLY A 78 10.32 16.50 10.27
CA GLY A 78 11.40 15.63 10.74
C GLY A 78 12.75 16.03 10.17
N ASP A 79 12.78 16.53 8.94
CA ASP A 79 14.03 16.96 8.31
C ASP A 79 14.64 18.16 9.04
N ALA A 80 13.80 19.07 9.53
CA ALA A 80 14.24 20.20 10.33
C ALA A 80 14.95 19.76 11.62
N THR A 81 14.67 18.55 12.12
CA THR A 81 15.20 18.04 13.38
C THR A 81 16.11 16.83 13.23
N ARG A 82 16.06 16.10 12.12
CA ARG A 82 16.67 14.77 11.98
C ARG A 82 17.46 14.55 10.69
N ASN A 83 17.52 15.54 9.82
CA ASN A 83 18.29 15.51 8.55
C ASN A 83 17.98 14.26 7.70
N TYR A 84 16.70 13.99 7.44
CA TYR A 84 16.29 12.83 6.67
C TYR A 84 16.88 12.80 5.27
N HIS A 85 17.06 13.98 4.65
CA HIS A 85 17.56 14.08 3.28
C HIS A 85 19.02 13.62 3.12
N ASP A 86 19.78 13.51 4.23
CA ASP A 86 21.16 13.05 4.19
C ASP A 86 21.28 11.54 4.39
N ALA A 87 20.18 10.82 4.56
CA ALA A 87 20.18 9.39 4.89
C ALA A 87 19.84 8.53 3.68
N LEU A 88 20.69 7.57 3.34
CA LEU A 88 20.44 6.63 2.26
C LEU A 88 19.19 5.77 2.51
N TRP A 89 18.96 5.37 3.78
CA TRP A 89 17.77 4.58 4.12
C TRP A 89 16.47 5.29 3.75
N PHE A 90 16.47 6.62 3.86
CA PHE A 90 15.31 7.42 3.50
C PHE A 90 15.00 7.33 2.00
N TYR A 91 16.04 7.46 1.17
CA TYR A 91 15.87 7.37 -0.29
C TYR A 91 15.45 5.98 -0.73
N LEU A 92 16.00 4.94 -0.09
CA LEU A 92 15.59 3.56 -0.35
C LEU A 92 14.12 3.35 0.02
N LYS A 93 13.69 3.89 1.16
CA LYS A 93 12.29 3.83 1.58
C LYS A 93 11.38 4.53 0.57
N VAL A 94 11.75 5.72 0.10
CA VAL A 94 10.97 6.47 -0.88
C VAL A 94 10.85 5.67 -2.19
N ALA A 95 11.94 5.04 -2.63
CA ALA A 95 11.90 4.18 -3.82
C ALA A 95 10.94 3.00 -3.64
N LEU A 96 10.96 2.35 -2.47
CA LEU A 96 10.05 1.24 -2.19
C LEU A 96 8.59 1.69 -2.11
N VAL A 97 8.33 2.87 -1.55
CA VAL A 97 6.98 3.45 -1.54
C VAL A 97 6.53 3.75 -2.97
N GLY A 98 7.43 4.23 -3.82
CA GLY A 98 7.14 4.41 -5.25
C GLY A 98 6.73 3.09 -5.91
N LEU A 99 7.42 1.99 -5.59
CA LEU A 99 7.04 0.66 -6.08
C LEU A 99 5.65 0.24 -5.58
N LEU A 100 5.30 0.58 -4.33
CA LEU A 100 3.96 0.33 -3.80
C LEU A 100 2.89 1.10 -4.55
N VAL A 101 3.16 2.36 -4.89
CA VAL A 101 2.23 3.17 -5.69
C VAL A 101 2.04 2.53 -7.06
N ILE A 102 3.11 2.08 -7.71
CA ILE A 102 3.04 1.38 -8.98
C ILE A 102 2.20 0.11 -8.83
N TYR A 103 2.44 -0.67 -7.78
CA TYR A 103 1.65 -1.88 -7.49
C TYR A 103 0.17 -1.56 -7.31
N HIS A 104 -0.15 -0.47 -6.58
CA HIS A 104 -1.51 0.01 -6.39
C HIS A 104 -2.19 0.29 -7.73
N LEU A 105 -1.49 0.99 -8.64
CA LEU A 105 -2.02 1.31 -9.96
C LEU A 105 -2.18 0.05 -10.82
N VAL A 106 -1.25 -0.89 -10.72
CA VAL A 106 -1.36 -2.19 -11.42
C VAL A 106 -2.55 -2.98 -10.91
N CYS A 107 -2.82 -2.95 -9.59
CA CYS A 107 -4.03 -3.55 -9.03
C CYS A 107 -5.30 -2.96 -9.67
N GLY A 108 -5.34 -1.65 -9.83
CA GLY A 108 -6.46 -0.97 -10.48
C GLY A 108 -6.62 -1.37 -11.94
N TYR A 109 -5.52 -1.49 -12.66
CA TYR A 109 -5.52 -1.97 -14.04
C TYR A 109 -6.12 -3.38 -14.13
N TYR A 110 -5.66 -4.30 -13.29
CA TYR A 110 -6.18 -5.67 -13.29
C TYR A 110 -7.63 -5.74 -12.83
N ARG A 111 -8.06 -4.85 -11.93
CA ARG A 111 -9.48 -4.77 -11.54
C ARG A 111 -10.35 -4.51 -12.76
N GLN A 112 -9.96 -3.58 -13.61
CA GLN A 112 -10.69 -3.30 -14.86
C GLN A 112 -10.69 -4.51 -15.80
N LYS A 113 -9.56 -5.22 -15.89
CA LYS A 113 -9.45 -6.40 -16.76
C LYS A 113 -10.30 -7.58 -16.27
N LEU A 114 -10.52 -7.69 -14.96
CA LEU A 114 -11.30 -8.77 -14.38
C LEU A 114 -12.81 -8.57 -14.51
N ILE A 115 -13.26 -7.35 -14.81
CA ILE A 115 -14.68 -7.09 -15.01
C ILE A 115 -15.15 -7.88 -16.24
N GLY A 116 -16.11 -8.82 -16.01
CA GLY A 116 -16.61 -9.68 -17.06
C GLY A 116 -15.63 -10.73 -17.56
N ASN A 117 -14.44 -10.86 -16.96
CA ASN A 117 -13.42 -11.82 -17.39
C ASN A 117 -12.65 -12.36 -16.17
N ALA A 118 -13.34 -13.21 -15.39
CA ALA A 118 -12.80 -13.77 -14.15
C ALA A 118 -11.53 -14.60 -14.37
N HIS A 119 -11.39 -15.19 -15.54
CA HIS A 119 -10.26 -16.08 -15.87
C HIS A 119 -9.18 -15.39 -16.71
N TYR A 120 -9.08 -14.06 -16.63
CA TYR A 120 -8.05 -13.27 -17.33
C TYR A 120 -6.64 -13.77 -17.02
N LYS A 121 -6.37 -14.11 -15.75
CA LYS A 121 -5.15 -14.75 -15.29
C LYS A 121 -5.51 -15.92 -14.38
N SER A 122 -4.61 -16.90 -14.25
CA SER A 122 -4.83 -18.04 -13.37
C SER A 122 -4.78 -17.62 -11.89
N HIS A 123 -5.43 -18.41 -11.02
CA HIS A 123 -5.36 -18.17 -9.58
C HIS A 123 -3.93 -18.28 -9.03
N LYS A 124 -3.08 -19.08 -9.67
CA LYS A 124 -1.67 -19.21 -9.29
C LYS A 124 -0.92 -17.90 -9.52
N PHE A 125 -1.19 -17.20 -10.62
CA PHE A 125 -0.63 -15.89 -10.91
C PHE A 125 -1.03 -14.89 -9.81
N TRP A 126 -2.29 -14.87 -9.42
CA TRP A 126 -2.76 -13.95 -8.38
C TRP A 126 -2.17 -14.26 -7.01
N ARG A 127 -1.93 -15.52 -6.69
CA ARG A 127 -1.24 -15.90 -5.44
C ARG A 127 0.18 -15.34 -5.41
N PHE A 128 0.92 -15.49 -6.49
CA PHE A 128 2.27 -14.92 -6.60
C PHE A 128 2.21 -13.39 -6.52
N PHE A 129 1.28 -12.78 -7.25
CA PHE A 129 1.08 -11.33 -7.25
C PHE A 129 0.77 -10.80 -5.84
N ASN A 130 0.02 -11.56 -5.03
CA ASN A 130 -0.34 -11.19 -3.67
C ASN A 130 0.87 -11.18 -2.70
N GLU A 131 1.96 -11.85 -3.03
CA GLU A 131 3.15 -11.89 -2.18
C GLU A 131 4.00 -10.61 -2.28
N MET A 132 3.86 -9.85 -3.35
CA MET A 132 4.70 -8.68 -3.59
C MET A 132 4.58 -7.59 -2.51
N PRO A 133 3.38 -7.21 -2.05
CA PRO A 133 3.29 -6.20 -0.99
C PRO A 133 3.86 -6.65 0.34
N THR A 134 3.87 -7.96 0.62
CA THR A 134 4.50 -8.51 1.83
C THR A 134 6.01 -8.24 1.82
N VAL A 135 6.67 -8.52 0.71
CA VAL A 135 8.12 -8.28 0.57
C VAL A 135 8.42 -6.78 0.73
N LEU A 136 7.63 -5.93 0.09
CA LEU A 136 7.82 -4.49 0.16
C LEU A 136 7.58 -3.97 1.59
N LEU A 137 6.58 -4.50 2.29
CA LEU A 137 6.31 -4.11 3.68
C LEU A 137 7.49 -4.46 4.58
N LEU A 138 8.00 -5.68 4.47
CA LEU A 138 9.14 -6.12 5.27
C LEU A 138 10.34 -5.20 5.04
N ALA A 139 10.65 -4.91 3.78
CA ALA A 139 11.78 -4.03 3.44
C ALA A 139 11.58 -2.62 4.00
N ILE A 140 10.39 -2.04 3.84
CA ILE A 140 10.10 -0.67 4.31
C ILE A 140 10.20 -0.59 5.83
N VAL A 141 9.59 -1.54 6.56
CA VAL A 141 9.60 -1.53 8.02
C VAL A 141 11.03 -1.68 8.55
N ILE A 142 11.81 -2.58 7.97
CA ILE A 142 13.22 -2.76 8.37
C ILE A 142 14.00 -1.46 8.16
N LEU A 143 13.84 -0.81 7.02
CA LEU A 143 14.53 0.45 6.74
C LEU A 143 14.14 1.56 7.72
N VAL A 144 12.87 1.64 8.09
CA VAL A 144 12.37 2.70 8.97
C VAL A 144 12.78 2.46 10.42
N VAL A 145 12.74 1.22 10.88
CA VAL A 145 13.02 0.87 12.28
C VAL A 145 14.52 0.75 12.53
N VAL A 146 15.23 0.01 11.69
CA VAL A 146 16.66 -0.25 11.85
C VAL A 146 17.49 0.95 11.40
N LYS A 147 17.04 1.64 10.34
CA LYS A 147 17.74 2.79 9.77
C LYS A 147 19.22 2.50 9.53
N PRO A 148 19.52 1.46 8.72
CA PRO A 148 20.92 1.06 8.53
C PRO A 148 21.74 2.20 7.96
N GLN A 149 22.97 2.35 8.46
CA GLN A 149 23.90 3.34 7.94
C GLN A 149 24.81 2.65 6.93
N PHE A 150 24.56 2.95 5.69
CA PHE A 150 25.37 2.41 4.59
C PHE A 150 26.58 3.28 4.29
#